data_6754f2f9b0c5384476d6b2e2bc7bbb19
#
_entry.id   6754f2f9b0c5384476d6b2e2bc7bbb19
#
_cell.length_a   1.000
_cell.length_b   1.000
_cell.length_c   1.000
_cell.angle_alpha   90.00
_cell.angle_beta   90.00
_cell.angle_gamma   90.00
#
_symmetry.space_group_name_H-M   'P 1'
#
loop_
_entity.id
_entity.type
_entity.pdbx_description
1 polymer ?
#
loop_
_entity_poly.entity_id
_entity_poly.type
_entity_poly.pdbx_seq_one_letter_code
_entity_poly.pdbx_strand_id
1 'polypeptide(L)'
;GGNWGGSGATYHHNLLAHHDSRVPRLGPRPGTQTDERMDLRNNVMYNWGGNGCYGGEGMNVNIAYNYYKPGPATLKRSKAIRYRLAAPGIRTVDYCLNKKSIASSYKTATGIAVSEKDVSGSSDGTINYVEIKGKKYLIDMATNKIDVDGTKVNVSWNEWKKMLHTWGNFYVYGNYNPNSDAMNRDNFKYGVADQIDKSGNDNTYPGDDAIKLAAPMTFESVTTHTAQDAFDRVLAYAGASLRRDWVDEQMVKDTQNGVATSTGSGNSGGIINSQDDNKPAGAAADWSPWPNLLTDASVNILDTDGDGMPDYWEDANGLDKNNKEDGNLTDAEGYTNLERYMNSLVADIMVKENEGGRLLSGNQTY
;
A
#
# COMPACT_ATOMS: atom_id res chain seq x y z
N GLY A 1 -3.38 -3.67 6.53
CA GLY A 1 -2.70 -2.82 5.56
C GLY A 1 -2.47 -3.49 4.22
N GLY A 2 -2.27 -2.71 3.20
CA GLY A 2 -2.11 -3.15 1.82
C GLY A 2 -0.65 -3.22 1.36
N ASN A 3 -0.35 -4.10 0.41
CA ASN A 3 0.89 -4.10 -0.35
C ASN A 3 0.55 -3.72 -1.79
N TRP A 4 0.85 -2.47 -2.14
CA TRP A 4 0.39 -1.86 -3.38
C TRP A 4 1.57 -1.58 -4.33
N GLY A 5 1.35 -1.79 -5.60
CA GLY A 5 2.29 -1.57 -6.70
C GLY A 5 1.58 -1.65 -8.04
N GLY A 6 2.32 -1.68 -9.11
CA GLY A 6 1.79 -1.83 -10.47
C GLY A 6 2.47 -0.89 -11.45
N SER A 7 2.29 -1.17 -12.73
CA SER A 7 2.89 -0.41 -13.83
C SER A 7 1.93 0.64 -14.38
N GLY A 8 1.47 1.56 -13.51
CA GLY A 8 0.53 2.63 -13.86
C GLY A 8 -0.76 2.60 -13.05
N ALA A 9 -0.72 2.05 -11.84
CA ALA A 9 -1.90 1.96 -10.96
C ALA A 9 -2.10 3.25 -10.15
N THR A 10 -3.33 3.75 -10.12
CA THR A 10 -3.79 4.81 -9.23
C THR A 10 -4.64 4.22 -8.11
N TYR A 11 -4.29 4.55 -6.87
CA TYR A 11 -5.04 4.23 -5.66
C TYR A 11 -5.55 5.53 -5.06
N HIS A 12 -6.85 5.75 -5.12
CA HIS A 12 -7.44 7.03 -4.69
C HIS A 12 -8.72 6.86 -3.88
N HIS A 13 -9.00 7.86 -3.07
CA HIS A 13 -10.22 7.97 -2.24
C HIS A 13 -10.48 6.75 -1.34
N ASN A 14 -9.43 6.08 -0.87
CA ASN A 14 -9.54 4.98 0.07
C ASN A 14 -9.39 5.46 1.52
N LEU A 15 -10.07 4.79 2.45
CA LEU A 15 -9.84 4.90 3.88
C LEU A 15 -8.98 3.72 4.37
N LEU A 16 -7.81 4.02 4.93
CA LEU A 16 -6.94 3.05 5.59
C LEU A 16 -6.90 3.40 7.09
N ALA A 17 -7.66 2.66 7.90
CA ALA A 17 -7.83 2.97 9.32
C ALA A 17 -7.36 1.82 10.22
N HIS A 18 -6.77 2.13 11.37
CA HIS A 18 -6.41 1.22 12.45
C HIS A 18 -5.41 0.10 12.09
N HIS A 19 -4.61 0.27 11.05
CA HIS A 19 -3.59 -0.70 10.67
C HIS A 19 -2.29 -0.50 11.44
N ASP A 20 -1.68 -1.60 11.91
CA ASP A 20 -0.37 -1.50 12.55
C ASP A 20 0.71 -1.06 11.57
N SER A 21 0.69 -1.60 10.34
CA SER A 21 1.71 -1.37 9.32
C SER A 21 1.11 -1.45 7.91
N ARG A 22 1.90 -1.10 6.90
CA ARG A 22 1.52 -1.14 5.47
C ARG A 22 0.33 -0.24 5.12
N VAL A 23 0.53 1.07 5.30
CA VAL A 23 -0.50 2.09 5.08
C VAL A 23 -0.06 3.08 3.97
N PRO A 24 0.16 2.58 2.73
CA PRO A 24 0.41 1.21 2.31
C PRO A 24 1.90 0.80 2.40
N ARG A 25 2.22 -0.47 2.14
CA ARG A 25 3.54 -0.89 1.69
C ARG A 25 3.64 -0.59 0.19
N LEU A 26 4.62 0.21 -0.22
CA LEU A 26 4.97 0.41 -1.62
C LEU A 26 5.79 -0.80 -2.07
N GLY A 27 5.16 -1.72 -2.79
CA GLY A 27 5.67 -3.08 -3.01
C GLY A 27 6.02 -3.37 -4.47
N PRO A 28 7.26 -3.09 -4.90
CA PRO A 28 7.69 -3.45 -6.25
C PRO A 28 7.79 -4.97 -6.41
N ARG A 29 7.77 -5.42 -7.66
CA ARG A 29 8.03 -6.81 -8.04
C ARG A 29 9.46 -6.95 -8.56
N PRO A 30 10.14 -8.06 -8.27
CA PRO A 30 11.46 -8.30 -8.80
C PRO A 30 11.42 -8.40 -10.33
N GLY A 31 12.34 -7.70 -11.00
CA GLY A 31 12.48 -7.73 -12.45
C GLY A 31 11.69 -6.66 -13.21
N THR A 32 10.63 -6.08 -12.65
CA THR A 32 9.83 -5.01 -13.29
C THR A 32 9.83 -3.70 -12.52
N GLN A 33 10.59 -3.60 -11.46
CA GLN A 33 10.58 -2.48 -10.52
C GLN A 33 10.84 -1.10 -11.13
N THR A 34 11.67 -1.02 -12.15
CA THR A 34 11.96 0.23 -12.86
C THR A 34 10.78 0.73 -13.68
N ASP A 35 9.87 -0.17 -14.06
CA ASP A 35 8.66 0.14 -14.80
C ASP A 35 7.46 0.35 -13.88
N GLU A 36 7.61 0.01 -12.59
CA GLU A 36 6.53 0.20 -11.63
C GLU A 36 6.33 1.67 -11.31
N ARG A 37 5.11 2.12 -11.60
CA ARG A 37 4.64 3.48 -11.37
C ARG A 37 3.34 3.42 -10.61
N MET A 38 3.28 4.13 -9.50
CA MET A 38 2.10 4.17 -8.63
C MET A 38 1.72 5.61 -8.31
N ASP A 39 0.44 5.89 -8.39
CA ASP A 39 -0.15 7.15 -7.93
C ASP A 39 -1.00 6.89 -6.68
N LEU A 40 -0.59 7.47 -5.56
CA LEU A 40 -1.28 7.42 -4.27
C LEU A 40 -1.88 8.79 -4.01
N ARG A 41 -3.20 8.94 -4.22
CA ARG A 41 -3.86 10.23 -4.31
C ARG A 41 -5.17 10.28 -3.53
N ASN A 42 -5.40 11.37 -2.79
CA ASN A 42 -6.66 11.61 -2.09
C ASN A 42 -7.13 10.48 -1.14
N ASN A 43 -6.20 9.70 -0.58
CA ASN A 43 -6.55 8.71 0.42
C ASN A 43 -6.51 9.33 1.82
N VAL A 44 -7.24 8.71 2.73
CA VAL A 44 -7.21 9.02 4.16
C VAL A 44 -6.52 7.89 4.90
N MET A 45 -5.41 8.21 5.56
CA MET A 45 -4.68 7.32 6.44
C MET A 45 -4.97 7.72 7.88
N TYR A 46 -5.56 6.80 8.64
CA TYR A 46 -5.93 7.06 10.02
C TYR A 46 -5.35 6.02 10.98
N ASN A 47 -4.84 6.49 12.12
CA ASN A 47 -4.46 5.70 13.27
C ASN A 47 -3.53 4.51 12.94
N TRP A 48 -2.44 4.75 12.23
CA TRP A 48 -1.42 3.73 11.96
C TRP A 48 -0.53 3.49 13.18
N GLY A 49 -0.08 2.23 13.36
CA GLY A 49 0.74 1.82 14.50
C GLY A 49 2.24 1.87 14.25
N GLY A 50 2.75 0.90 13.51
CA GLY A 50 4.19 0.67 13.32
C GLY A 50 4.84 1.54 12.26
N ASN A 51 4.90 1.07 11.03
CA ASN A 51 5.68 1.73 9.99
C ASN A 51 4.92 2.79 9.18
N GLY A 52 3.60 2.79 9.15
CA GLY A 52 2.84 3.63 8.20
C GLY A 52 3.12 3.22 6.74
N CYS A 53 3.35 4.20 5.87
CA CYS A 53 3.77 3.98 4.48
C CYS A 53 5.28 3.79 4.39
N TYR A 54 5.75 2.80 3.64
CA TYR A 54 7.18 2.52 3.47
C TYR A 54 7.46 1.67 2.23
N GLY A 55 8.73 1.64 1.80
CA GLY A 55 9.21 0.81 0.71
C GLY A 55 9.48 1.59 -0.57
N GLY A 56 9.01 1.12 -1.70
CA GLY A 56 9.19 1.78 -2.99
C GLY A 56 10.59 1.62 -3.57
N GLU A 57 11.26 0.52 -3.25
CA GLU A 57 12.59 0.21 -3.75
C GLU A 57 12.60 0.17 -5.27
N GLY A 58 13.28 1.12 -5.92
CA GLY A 58 13.36 1.27 -7.37
C GLY A 58 12.07 1.68 -8.08
N MET A 59 10.95 1.90 -7.35
CA MET A 59 9.69 2.35 -7.92
C MET A 59 9.68 3.85 -8.20
N ASN A 60 8.75 4.26 -9.06
CA ASN A 60 8.39 5.65 -9.26
C ASN A 60 7.00 5.90 -8.65
N VAL A 61 6.90 6.82 -7.70
CA VAL A 61 5.67 6.98 -6.89
C VAL A 61 5.25 8.45 -6.80
N ASN A 62 3.99 8.74 -7.15
CA ASN A 62 3.32 9.98 -6.73
C ASN A 62 2.65 9.73 -5.38
N ILE A 63 2.84 10.63 -4.43
CA ILE A 63 2.11 10.69 -3.15
C ILE A 63 1.52 12.08 -3.05
N ALA A 64 0.26 12.25 -3.45
CA ALA A 64 -0.32 13.56 -3.65
C ALA A 64 -1.70 13.72 -3.01
N TYR A 65 -1.90 14.83 -2.32
CA TYR A 65 -3.18 15.25 -1.77
C TYR A 65 -3.86 14.23 -0.83
N ASN A 66 -3.06 13.39 -0.13
CA ASN A 66 -3.59 12.47 0.87
C ASN A 66 -3.71 13.18 2.24
N TYR A 67 -4.65 12.72 3.05
CA TYR A 67 -4.85 13.18 4.41
C TYR A 67 -4.33 12.15 5.41
N TYR A 68 -3.35 12.55 6.22
CA TYR A 68 -2.73 11.72 7.25
C TYR A 68 -3.18 12.17 8.63
N LYS A 69 -4.14 11.46 9.23
CA LYS A 69 -4.69 11.79 10.56
C LYS A 69 -4.12 10.86 11.64
N PRO A 70 -3.16 11.32 12.46
CA PRO A 70 -2.71 10.55 13.60
C PRO A 70 -3.86 10.28 14.58
N GLY A 71 -4.09 9.01 14.91
CA GLY A 71 -5.04 8.58 15.91
C GLY A 71 -4.35 8.13 17.21
N PRO A 72 -5.10 7.54 18.14
CA PRO A 72 -4.60 7.18 19.47
C PRO A 72 -3.35 6.29 19.48
N ALA A 73 -3.22 5.34 18.52
CA ALA A 73 -2.03 4.52 18.39
C ALA A 73 -0.86 5.32 17.80
N THR A 74 -1.11 6.08 16.74
CA THR A 74 -0.10 6.89 16.06
C THR A 74 0.51 7.92 16.99
N LEU A 75 -0.31 8.57 17.81
CA LEU A 75 0.13 9.62 18.76
C LEU A 75 1.08 9.08 19.85
N LYS A 76 1.10 7.78 20.11
CA LYS A 76 2.06 7.13 21.02
C LYS A 76 3.42 6.86 20.40
N ARG A 77 3.55 7.02 19.07
CA ARG A 77 4.79 6.74 18.33
C ARG A 77 5.71 7.95 18.29
N SER A 78 6.94 7.75 17.84
CA SER A 78 7.91 8.82 17.62
C SER A 78 7.40 9.83 16.57
N LYS A 79 7.96 11.02 16.55
CA LYS A 79 7.65 12.04 15.52
C LYS A 79 7.90 11.52 14.11
N ALA A 80 8.94 10.73 13.93
CA ALA A 80 9.25 10.11 12.63
C ALA A 80 8.07 9.29 12.10
N ILE A 81 7.43 8.47 12.94
CA ILE A 81 6.27 7.66 12.53
C ILE A 81 5.00 8.50 12.39
N ARG A 82 4.77 9.47 13.32
CA ARG A 82 3.56 10.31 13.27
C ARG A 82 3.43 11.15 12.01
N TYR A 83 4.55 11.56 11.45
CA TYR A 83 4.59 12.51 10.32
C TYR A 83 5.08 11.86 9.03
N ARG A 84 5.15 10.53 9.00
CA ARG A 84 5.62 9.77 7.84
C ARG A 84 4.60 9.79 6.71
N LEU A 85 5.00 10.33 5.57
CA LEU A 85 4.31 10.15 4.28
C LEU A 85 4.82 8.90 3.57
N ALA A 86 6.14 8.69 3.57
CA ALA A 86 6.76 7.45 3.13
C ALA A 86 8.15 7.30 3.77
N ALA A 87 8.53 6.07 4.10
CA ALA A 87 9.90 5.70 4.42
C ALA A 87 10.49 4.90 3.25
N PRO A 88 11.19 5.56 2.31
CA PRO A 88 11.85 4.88 1.21
C PRO A 88 12.86 3.86 1.72
N GLY A 89 12.93 2.72 1.07
CA GLY A 89 13.84 1.65 1.40
C GLY A 89 14.66 1.18 0.20
N ILE A 90 15.67 0.35 0.48
CA ILE A 90 16.49 -0.33 -0.53
C ILE A 90 16.47 -1.84 -0.30
N ARG A 91 16.91 -2.58 -1.31
CA ARG A 91 17.24 -4.00 -1.15
C ARG A 91 18.72 -4.14 -0.82
N THR A 92 19.02 -4.72 0.35
CA THR A 92 20.39 -4.93 0.85
C THR A 92 20.98 -6.22 0.30
N VAL A 93 22.29 -6.41 0.44
CA VAL A 93 22.95 -7.68 0.12
C VAL A 93 22.27 -8.82 0.87
N ASP A 94 22.06 -8.67 2.18
CA ASP A 94 21.41 -9.72 3.00
C ASP A 94 20.05 -10.16 2.42
N TYR A 95 19.26 -9.20 1.96
CA TYR A 95 17.95 -9.49 1.35
C TYR A 95 18.07 -10.20 0.01
N CYS A 96 19.08 -9.86 -0.79
CA CYS A 96 19.27 -10.37 -2.16
C CYS A 96 19.98 -11.72 -2.23
N LEU A 97 20.55 -12.23 -1.13
CA LEU A 97 21.25 -13.51 -1.12
C LEU A 97 20.29 -14.72 -1.20
N ASN A 98 20.68 -15.73 -1.98
CA ASN A 98 20.10 -17.06 -1.87
C ASN A 98 20.89 -17.86 -0.82
N LYS A 99 20.54 -17.67 0.44
CA LYS A 99 21.27 -18.21 1.61
C LYS A 99 21.40 -19.73 1.58
N LYS A 100 20.35 -20.44 1.15
CA LYS A 100 20.35 -21.90 1.03
C LYS A 100 21.38 -22.39 0.00
N SER A 101 21.44 -21.74 -1.16
CA SER A 101 22.39 -22.07 -2.22
C SER A 101 23.82 -21.76 -1.79
N ILE A 102 24.05 -20.65 -1.07
CA ILE A 102 25.38 -20.28 -0.56
C ILE A 102 25.84 -21.31 0.48
N ALA A 103 24.99 -21.73 1.42
CA ALA A 103 25.31 -22.76 2.39
C ALA A 103 25.73 -24.08 1.72
N SER A 104 25.04 -24.49 0.66
CA SER A 104 25.40 -25.67 -0.15
C SER A 104 26.76 -25.49 -0.84
N SER A 105 27.00 -24.38 -1.49
CA SER A 105 28.26 -24.06 -2.17
C SER A 105 29.43 -24.03 -1.19
N TYR A 106 29.23 -23.45 0.00
CA TYR A 106 30.23 -23.42 1.07
C TYR A 106 30.62 -24.82 1.54
N LYS A 107 29.61 -25.67 1.82
CA LYS A 107 29.85 -27.07 2.19
C LYS A 107 30.60 -27.83 1.13
N THR A 108 30.22 -27.68 -0.16
CA THR A 108 30.88 -28.36 -1.27
C THR A 108 32.34 -27.94 -1.42
N ALA A 109 32.65 -26.65 -1.24
CA ALA A 109 33.99 -26.11 -1.42
C ALA A 109 34.92 -26.38 -0.22
N THR A 110 34.39 -26.36 1.00
CA THR A 110 35.21 -26.41 2.23
C THR A 110 35.09 -27.74 3.01
N GLY A 111 34.11 -28.57 2.69
CA GLY A 111 33.76 -29.74 3.48
C GLY A 111 33.00 -29.43 4.79
N ILE A 112 32.82 -28.16 5.13
CA ILE A 112 32.20 -27.72 6.40
C ILE A 112 30.70 -27.51 6.19
N ALA A 113 29.88 -28.21 6.95
CA ALA A 113 28.43 -28.04 6.90
C ALA A 113 28.00 -26.74 7.59
N VAL A 114 27.16 -25.97 6.89
CA VAL A 114 26.48 -24.76 7.38
C VAL A 114 25.03 -24.80 6.94
N SER A 115 24.14 -24.16 7.68
CA SER A 115 22.73 -23.97 7.34
C SER A 115 22.49 -22.60 6.74
N GLU A 116 21.33 -22.38 6.15
CA GLU A 116 20.92 -21.05 5.67
C GLU A 116 20.84 -19.99 6.80
N LYS A 117 20.62 -20.43 8.06
CA LYS A 117 20.59 -19.55 9.24
C LYS A 117 21.97 -19.07 9.65
N ASP A 118 23.01 -19.77 9.22
CA ASP A 118 24.42 -19.38 9.47
C ASP A 118 24.93 -18.38 8.44
N VAL A 119 24.12 -18.03 7.43
CA VAL A 119 24.48 -17.14 6.32
C VAL A 119 23.69 -15.84 6.44
N SER A 120 24.41 -14.73 6.47
CA SER A 120 23.84 -13.39 6.35
C SER A 120 24.69 -12.55 5.39
N GLY A 121 24.21 -11.37 5.02
CA GLY A 121 24.95 -10.44 4.17
C GLY A 121 25.01 -9.06 4.79
N SER A 122 25.75 -8.16 4.14
CA SER A 122 25.74 -6.76 4.53
C SER A 122 24.34 -6.17 4.38
N SER A 123 23.94 -5.40 5.36
CA SER A 123 22.68 -4.66 5.35
C SER A 123 22.91 -3.16 5.10
N ASP A 124 24.15 -2.74 4.92
CA ASP A 124 24.52 -1.41 4.44
C ASP A 124 25.00 -1.47 2.98
N GLY A 125 25.03 -0.34 2.31
CA GLY A 125 25.40 -0.28 0.88
C GLY A 125 26.87 0.03 0.62
N THR A 126 27.73 0.14 1.66
CA THR A 126 29.12 0.54 1.48
C THR A 126 30.06 -0.61 1.21
N ILE A 127 29.84 -1.76 1.84
CA ILE A 127 30.70 -2.94 1.70
C ILE A 127 29.83 -4.16 1.47
N ASN A 128 30.00 -4.81 0.31
CA ASN A 128 29.29 -6.04 -0.03
C ASN A 128 30.04 -7.25 0.55
N TYR A 129 29.47 -7.86 1.59
CA TYR A 129 30.01 -9.08 2.18
C TYR A 129 28.94 -10.13 2.44
N VAL A 130 29.37 -11.38 2.52
CA VAL A 130 28.63 -12.48 3.14
C VAL A 130 29.28 -12.80 4.46
N GLU A 131 28.47 -12.99 5.48
CA GLU A 131 28.91 -13.50 6.78
C GLU A 131 28.45 -14.96 6.89
N ILE A 132 29.40 -15.86 7.23
CA ILE A 132 29.13 -17.28 7.44
C ILE A 132 29.66 -17.65 8.83
N LYS A 133 28.78 -18.08 9.71
CA LYS A 133 29.12 -18.40 11.13
C LYS A 133 29.89 -17.26 11.81
N GLY A 134 29.49 -16.02 11.58
CA GLY A 134 30.12 -14.85 12.22
C GLY A 134 31.42 -14.36 11.55
N LYS A 135 31.93 -15.06 10.52
CA LYS A 135 33.11 -14.60 9.76
C LYS A 135 32.67 -13.92 8.48
N LYS A 136 33.17 -12.70 8.25
CA LYS A 136 32.84 -11.87 7.07
C LYS A 136 33.80 -12.15 5.93
N TYR A 137 33.22 -12.29 4.73
CA TYR A 137 33.94 -12.50 3.48
C TYR A 137 33.47 -11.48 2.46
N LEU A 138 34.38 -10.70 1.90
CA LEU A 138 34.06 -9.73 0.85
C LEU A 138 33.60 -10.44 -0.41
N ILE A 139 32.54 -9.92 -1.03
CA ILE A 139 32.04 -10.44 -2.30
C ILE A 139 32.79 -9.74 -3.42
N ASP A 140 33.44 -10.51 -4.26
CA ASP A 140 33.84 -10.05 -5.59
C ASP A 140 32.57 -9.96 -6.46
N MET A 141 32.07 -8.74 -6.65
CA MET A 141 30.82 -8.49 -7.37
C MET A 141 30.93 -8.80 -8.86
N ALA A 142 32.15 -8.84 -9.42
CA ALA A 142 32.36 -9.19 -10.84
C ALA A 142 32.21 -10.70 -11.06
N THR A 143 32.75 -11.50 -10.15
CA THR A 143 32.73 -12.97 -10.27
C THR A 143 31.62 -13.64 -9.43
N ASN A 144 30.98 -12.89 -8.52
CA ASN A 144 30.04 -13.40 -7.53
C ASN A 144 30.64 -14.52 -6.68
N LYS A 145 31.86 -14.30 -6.17
CA LYS A 145 32.56 -15.25 -5.31
C LYS A 145 33.07 -14.57 -4.04
N ILE A 146 33.26 -15.39 -3.01
CA ILE A 146 34.02 -15.04 -1.81
C ILE A 146 35.26 -15.93 -1.74
N ASP A 147 36.27 -15.45 -1.02
CA ASP A 147 37.49 -16.23 -0.74
C ASP A 147 37.44 -16.75 0.70
N VAL A 148 37.40 -18.07 0.86
CA VAL A 148 37.42 -18.73 2.15
C VAL A 148 38.77 -19.44 2.29
N ASP A 149 39.71 -18.74 2.89
CA ASP A 149 41.08 -19.26 3.17
C ASP A 149 41.75 -19.86 1.90
N GLY A 150 41.64 -19.13 0.77
CA GLY A 150 42.18 -19.52 -0.54
C GLY A 150 41.21 -20.33 -1.41
N THR A 151 40.08 -20.76 -0.88
CA THR A 151 39.05 -21.50 -1.63
C THR A 151 37.96 -20.57 -2.12
N LYS A 152 37.70 -20.56 -3.41
CA LYS A 152 36.64 -19.72 -4.01
C LYS A 152 35.27 -20.39 -3.85
N VAL A 153 34.35 -19.70 -3.20
CA VAL A 153 32.97 -20.15 -2.97
C VAL A 153 32.02 -19.24 -3.73
N ASN A 154 31.08 -19.84 -4.47
CA ASN A 154 30.08 -19.08 -5.23
C ASN A 154 29.04 -18.43 -4.29
N VAL A 155 28.77 -17.16 -4.56
CA VAL A 155 27.68 -16.39 -3.95
C VAL A 155 26.48 -16.42 -4.90
N SER A 156 25.41 -17.02 -4.46
CA SER A 156 24.16 -17.09 -5.22
C SER A 156 23.21 -15.98 -4.78
N TRP A 157 22.52 -15.42 -5.74
CA TRP A 157 21.57 -14.34 -5.54
C TRP A 157 20.14 -14.83 -5.83
N ASN A 158 19.15 -14.21 -5.18
CA ASN A 158 17.76 -14.36 -5.55
C ASN A 158 17.37 -13.34 -6.64
N GLU A 159 16.11 -13.34 -7.02
CA GLU A 159 15.55 -12.49 -8.08
C GLU A 159 15.69 -10.99 -7.82
N TRP A 160 15.84 -10.58 -6.55
CA TRP A 160 15.95 -9.18 -6.13
C TRP A 160 17.34 -8.56 -6.36
N LYS A 161 18.33 -9.32 -6.82
CA LYS A 161 19.67 -8.78 -7.10
C LYS A 161 19.65 -7.56 -8.02
N LYS A 162 18.72 -7.52 -8.99
CA LYS A 162 18.58 -6.40 -9.92
C LYS A 162 18.21 -5.07 -9.23
N MET A 163 17.69 -5.16 -8.00
CA MET A 163 17.30 -4.01 -7.18
C MET A 163 18.29 -3.69 -6.06
N LEU A 164 19.44 -4.36 -6.04
CA LEU A 164 20.42 -4.14 -5.00
C LEU A 164 20.80 -2.66 -4.94
N HIS A 165 20.57 -2.04 -3.78
CA HIS A 165 20.82 -0.63 -3.47
C HIS A 165 20.16 0.38 -4.45
N THR A 166 19.06 -0.02 -5.10
CA THR A 166 18.34 0.87 -6.02
C THR A 166 17.30 1.66 -5.26
N TRP A 167 17.43 2.97 -5.24
CA TRP A 167 16.47 3.91 -4.68
C TRP A 167 15.31 4.13 -5.64
N GLY A 168 14.10 4.33 -5.11
CA GLY A 168 12.94 4.78 -5.87
C GLY A 168 12.92 6.29 -6.05
N ASN A 169 11.99 6.78 -6.89
CA ASN A 169 11.78 8.20 -7.13
C ASN A 169 10.39 8.61 -6.68
N PHE A 170 10.29 9.77 -6.02
CA PHE A 170 9.08 10.19 -5.36
C PHE A 170 8.68 11.62 -5.73
N TYR A 171 7.47 11.78 -6.25
CA TYR A 171 6.78 13.07 -6.25
C TYR A 171 5.88 13.14 -5.01
N VAL A 172 6.05 14.16 -4.18
CA VAL A 172 5.31 14.26 -2.91
C VAL A 172 4.83 15.69 -2.73
N TYR A 173 3.50 15.90 -2.82
CA TYR A 173 2.94 17.26 -2.83
C TYR A 173 1.50 17.29 -2.31
N GLY A 174 1.13 18.38 -1.64
CA GLY A 174 -0.25 18.65 -1.25
C GLY A 174 -0.82 17.73 -0.16
N ASN A 175 -0.01 16.85 0.42
CA ASN A 175 -0.45 15.99 1.52
C ASN A 175 -0.57 16.81 2.82
N TYR A 176 -1.51 16.43 3.66
CA TYR A 176 -1.84 17.16 4.87
C TYR A 176 -1.83 16.27 6.10
N ASN A 177 -1.26 16.80 7.19
CA ASN A 177 -1.31 16.19 8.52
C ASN A 177 -1.68 17.28 9.54
N PRO A 178 -2.81 17.17 10.25
CA PRO A 178 -3.28 18.22 11.15
C PRO A 178 -2.37 18.48 12.36
N ASN A 179 -1.39 17.59 12.59
CA ASN A 179 -0.47 17.66 13.71
C ASN A 179 0.95 18.13 13.33
N SER A 180 1.19 18.56 12.08
CA SER A 180 2.52 18.95 11.63
C SER A 180 2.54 20.04 10.55
N ASP A 181 2.62 21.30 10.96
CA ASP A 181 2.79 22.43 10.04
C ASP A 181 4.07 22.34 9.20
N ALA A 182 5.14 21.75 9.76
CA ALA A 182 6.39 21.58 9.03
C ALA A 182 6.18 20.63 7.84
N MET A 183 5.55 19.46 8.07
CA MET A 183 5.25 18.51 7.01
C MET A 183 4.28 19.12 5.97
N ASN A 184 3.31 19.90 6.40
CA ASN A 184 2.36 20.56 5.50
C ASN A 184 3.03 21.60 4.60
N ARG A 185 4.08 22.29 5.08
CA ARG A 185 4.85 23.27 4.27
C ARG A 185 5.82 22.61 3.29
N ASP A 186 6.45 21.50 3.69
CA ASP A 186 7.38 20.76 2.84
C ASP A 186 7.22 19.26 3.08
N ASN A 187 6.36 18.67 2.28
CA ASN A 187 6.02 17.27 2.37
C ASN A 187 7.23 16.35 2.15
N PHE A 188 8.09 16.68 1.18
CA PHE A 188 9.24 15.83 0.88
C PHE A 188 10.25 15.85 2.01
N LYS A 189 10.66 17.01 2.46
CA LYS A 189 11.68 17.17 3.51
C LYS A 189 11.27 16.48 4.81
N TYR A 190 10.07 16.80 5.32
CA TYR A 190 9.64 16.35 6.65
C TYR A 190 8.82 15.05 6.64
N GLY A 191 8.30 14.65 5.49
CA GLY A 191 7.49 13.43 5.35
C GLY A 191 8.23 12.26 4.69
N VAL A 192 9.31 12.51 3.95
CA VAL A 192 10.08 11.51 3.20
C VAL A 192 11.55 11.53 3.58
N ALA A 193 12.26 12.62 3.37
CA ALA A 193 13.70 12.69 3.60
C ALA A 193 14.10 12.46 5.06
N ASP A 194 13.29 12.94 6.00
CA ASP A 194 13.47 12.70 7.44
C ASP A 194 13.13 11.27 7.87
N GLN A 195 12.60 10.44 6.96
CA GLN A 195 12.26 9.04 7.20
C GLN A 195 13.35 8.05 6.78
N ILE A 196 14.37 8.54 6.09
CA ILE A 196 15.47 7.73 5.59
C ILE A 196 16.54 7.59 6.68
N ASP A 197 16.84 6.36 7.05
CA ASP A 197 18.01 6.08 7.86
C ASP A 197 19.26 6.22 6.98
N LYS A 198 19.90 7.37 7.06
CA LYS A 198 21.10 7.71 6.27
C LYS A 198 22.39 7.10 6.87
N SER A 199 22.26 6.25 7.87
CA SER A 199 23.31 5.42 8.46
C SER A 199 22.99 3.94 8.26
N GLY A 200 23.95 3.08 8.51
CA GLY A 200 23.71 1.64 8.41
C GLY A 200 23.18 1.20 7.04
N ASN A 201 21.97 0.71 6.99
CA ASN A 201 21.38 0.10 5.79
C ASN A 201 21.17 1.08 4.64
N ASP A 202 20.95 2.36 4.92
CA ASP A 202 20.59 3.37 3.93
C ASP A 202 21.73 4.35 3.63
N ASN A 203 22.97 3.99 3.95
CA ASN A 203 24.15 4.83 3.71
C ASN A 203 24.52 5.01 2.22
N THR A 204 23.85 4.29 1.31
CA THR A 204 23.90 4.52 -0.14
C THR A 204 23.01 5.67 -0.60
N TYR A 205 22.34 6.36 0.33
CA TYR A 205 21.41 7.44 -0.01
C TYR A 205 22.09 8.53 -0.85
N PRO A 206 21.59 8.77 -2.10
CA PRO A 206 22.26 9.66 -3.04
C PRO A 206 21.96 11.15 -2.82
N GLY A 207 21.11 11.47 -1.85
CA GLY A 207 20.61 12.83 -1.59
C GLY A 207 19.19 13.07 -2.06
N ASP A 208 18.56 14.09 -1.47
CA ASP A 208 17.14 14.41 -1.72
C ASP A 208 16.86 14.66 -3.20
N ASP A 209 17.71 15.42 -3.87
CA ASP A 209 17.51 15.82 -5.28
C ASP A 209 17.59 14.61 -6.24
N ALA A 210 18.24 13.53 -5.84
CA ALA A 210 18.38 12.35 -6.67
C ALA A 210 17.14 11.45 -6.67
N ILE A 211 16.32 11.51 -5.62
CA ILE A 211 15.11 10.69 -5.49
C ILE A 211 13.81 11.51 -5.55
N LYS A 212 13.91 12.84 -5.48
CA LYS A 212 12.76 13.74 -5.56
C LYS A 212 12.42 14.04 -7.01
N LEU A 213 11.18 13.74 -7.40
CA LEU A 213 10.66 14.18 -8.70
C LEU A 213 10.19 15.63 -8.60
N ALA A 214 10.60 16.48 -9.56
CA ALA A 214 10.20 17.86 -9.63
C ALA A 214 8.75 18.06 -10.11
N ALA A 215 8.21 17.08 -10.82
CA ALA A 215 6.84 17.06 -11.33
C ALA A 215 6.22 15.65 -11.16
N PRO A 216 4.88 15.57 -11.05
CA PRO A 216 4.23 14.28 -10.97
C PRO A 216 4.38 13.52 -12.29
N MET A 217 4.42 12.19 -12.18
CA MET A 217 4.34 11.30 -13.34
C MET A 217 2.93 11.31 -13.92
N THR A 218 2.84 11.04 -15.22
CA THR A 218 1.55 10.94 -15.92
C THR A 218 0.86 9.61 -15.58
N PHE A 219 -0.42 9.71 -15.22
CA PHE A 219 -1.37 8.61 -15.06
C PHE A 219 -2.67 8.98 -15.77
N GLU A 220 -3.60 8.05 -15.88
CA GLU A 220 -4.95 8.35 -16.31
C GLU A 220 -5.59 9.43 -15.42
N SER A 221 -6.47 10.22 -16.01
CA SER A 221 -7.09 11.33 -15.29
C SER A 221 -8.04 10.82 -14.21
N VAL A 222 -7.90 11.37 -13.02
CA VAL A 222 -8.83 11.11 -11.90
C VAL A 222 -9.28 12.43 -11.28
N THR A 223 -10.49 12.47 -10.76
CA THR A 223 -10.95 13.61 -9.97
C THR A 223 -10.07 13.75 -8.74
N THR A 224 -9.46 14.91 -8.60
CA THR A 224 -8.53 15.23 -7.53
C THR A 224 -9.08 16.36 -6.69
N HIS A 225 -9.00 16.21 -5.37
CA HIS A 225 -9.38 17.19 -4.37
C HIS A 225 -8.14 17.74 -3.64
N THR A 226 -8.29 18.82 -2.88
CA THR A 226 -7.32 19.11 -1.82
C THR A 226 -7.33 17.98 -0.80
N ALA A 227 -6.25 17.82 -0.01
CA ALA A 227 -6.23 16.77 1.01
C ALA A 227 -7.37 16.92 2.03
N GLN A 228 -7.76 18.14 2.37
CA GLN A 228 -8.84 18.42 3.30
C GLN A 228 -10.21 18.07 2.71
N ASP A 229 -10.47 18.46 1.45
CA ASP A 229 -11.73 18.06 0.78
C ASP A 229 -11.79 16.55 0.57
N ALA A 230 -10.65 15.91 0.22
CA ALA A 230 -10.55 14.46 0.12
C ALA A 230 -10.90 13.75 1.43
N PHE A 231 -10.53 14.31 2.59
CA PHE A 231 -10.93 13.77 3.89
C PHE A 231 -12.44 13.69 4.01
N ASP A 232 -13.15 14.76 3.69
CA ASP A 232 -14.61 14.80 3.78
C ASP A 232 -15.26 13.85 2.76
N ARG A 233 -14.75 13.80 1.52
CA ARG A 233 -15.26 12.92 0.47
C ARG A 233 -15.04 11.43 0.80
N VAL A 234 -13.86 11.07 1.27
CA VAL A 234 -13.55 9.70 1.68
C VAL A 234 -14.44 9.27 2.85
N LEU A 235 -14.64 10.12 3.87
CA LEU A 235 -15.52 9.77 4.99
C LEU A 235 -16.99 9.67 4.56
N ALA A 236 -17.42 10.45 3.57
CA ALA A 236 -18.77 10.35 3.07
C ALA A 236 -19.01 9.10 2.21
N TYR A 237 -18.05 8.69 1.37
CA TYR A 237 -18.30 7.76 0.26
C TYR A 237 -17.40 6.50 0.22
N ALA A 238 -16.34 6.39 1.00
CA ALA A 238 -15.51 5.17 1.03
C ALA A 238 -16.24 3.97 1.65
N GLY A 239 -15.78 2.77 1.31
CA GLY A 239 -16.36 1.52 1.78
C GLY A 239 -17.53 1.07 0.92
N ALA A 240 -18.46 0.29 1.49
CA ALA A 240 -19.67 -0.15 0.83
C ALA A 240 -20.67 1.02 0.70
N SER A 241 -20.36 1.98 -0.16
CA SER A 241 -20.96 3.31 -0.19
C SER A 241 -22.46 3.33 -0.43
N LEU A 242 -23.00 2.36 -1.17
CA LEU A 242 -24.45 2.23 -1.38
C LEU A 242 -25.16 1.93 -0.07
N ARG A 243 -24.61 1.05 0.75
CA ARG A 243 -25.12 0.70 2.07
C ARG A 243 -24.00 0.16 2.96
N ARG A 244 -23.46 1.02 3.81
CA ARG A 244 -22.41 0.63 4.77
C ARG A 244 -22.94 -0.33 5.81
N ASP A 245 -22.12 -1.31 6.16
CA ASP A 245 -22.34 -2.11 7.36
C ASP A 245 -21.76 -1.40 8.61
N TRP A 246 -21.93 -2.04 9.77
CA TRP A 246 -21.49 -1.47 11.05
C TRP A 246 -19.96 -1.32 11.14
N VAL A 247 -19.17 -2.14 10.40
CA VAL A 247 -17.71 -2.05 10.41
C VAL A 247 -17.27 -0.80 9.66
N ASP A 248 -17.79 -0.58 8.46
CA ASP A 248 -17.52 0.64 7.69
C ASP A 248 -17.94 1.90 8.46
N GLU A 249 -19.13 1.87 9.06
CA GLU A 249 -19.61 3.00 9.87
C GLU A 249 -18.70 3.28 11.07
N GLN A 250 -18.20 2.24 11.75
CA GLN A 250 -17.28 2.40 12.88
C GLN A 250 -15.96 3.01 12.41
N MET A 251 -15.38 2.53 11.30
CA MET A 251 -14.13 3.07 10.77
C MET A 251 -14.26 4.54 10.39
N VAL A 252 -15.37 4.91 9.78
CA VAL A 252 -15.66 6.30 9.43
C VAL A 252 -15.82 7.17 10.69
N LYS A 253 -16.62 6.74 11.66
CA LYS A 253 -16.85 7.49 12.93
C LYS A 253 -15.57 7.65 13.73
N ASP A 254 -14.76 6.60 13.85
CA ASP A 254 -13.48 6.66 14.55
C ASP A 254 -12.53 7.65 13.86
N THR A 255 -12.46 7.60 12.54
CA THR A 255 -11.63 8.51 11.75
C THR A 255 -12.12 9.95 11.90
N GLN A 256 -13.41 10.18 11.79
CA GLN A 256 -14.00 11.52 11.92
C GLN A 256 -13.71 12.14 13.28
N ASN A 257 -13.90 11.37 14.36
CA ASN A 257 -13.79 11.85 15.73
C ASN A 257 -12.36 11.78 16.29
N GLY A 258 -11.41 11.15 15.59
CA GLY A 258 -10.03 10.98 16.06
C GLY A 258 -9.90 10.01 17.23
N VAL A 259 -10.78 9.05 17.35
CA VAL A 259 -10.84 8.05 18.42
C VAL A 259 -10.60 6.64 17.91
N ALA A 260 -10.52 5.68 18.81
CA ALA A 260 -10.48 4.25 18.48
C ALA A 260 -11.45 3.53 19.41
N THR A 261 -12.55 3.04 18.88
CA THR A 261 -13.58 2.32 19.63
C THR A 261 -13.27 0.83 19.74
N SER A 262 -12.45 0.29 18.87
CA SER A 262 -11.89 -1.06 19.01
C SER A 262 -10.95 -1.13 20.20
N THR A 263 -11.12 -2.13 21.05
CA THR A 263 -10.22 -2.35 22.20
C THR A 263 -8.95 -3.09 21.82
N GLY A 264 -8.96 -3.84 20.72
CA GLY A 264 -7.84 -4.61 20.19
C GLY A 264 -7.31 -5.70 21.13
N SER A 265 -6.83 -6.78 20.58
CA SER A 265 -6.15 -7.83 21.34
C SER A 265 -4.67 -7.46 21.57
N GLY A 266 -4.43 -6.57 22.53
CA GLY A 266 -3.07 -6.29 23.00
C GLY A 266 -2.37 -5.11 22.36
N ASN A 267 -3.01 -4.35 21.46
CA ASN A 267 -2.43 -3.13 20.93
C ASN A 267 -3.10 -1.89 21.50
N SER A 268 -2.29 -1.11 22.15
CA SER A 268 -2.72 0.17 22.70
C SER A 268 -3.13 1.14 21.56
N GLY A 269 -4.33 1.70 21.65
CA GLY A 269 -4.79 2.73 20.72
C GLY A 269 -5.64 2.22 19.56
N GLY A 270 -6.24 1.03 19.71
CA GLY A 270 -7.27 0.50 18.81
C GLY A 270 -6.78 0.01 17.47
N ILE A 271 -5.52 -0.43 17.37
CA ILE A 271 -5.04 -1.16 16.18
C ILE A 271 -5.79 -2.48 16.08
N ILE A 272 -6.31 -2.76 14.88
CA ILE A 272 -7.09 -3.96 14.59
C ILE A 272 -6.16 -5.01 13.98
N ASN A 273 -5.93 -6.11 14.70
CA ASN A 273 -5.09 -7.22 14.25
C ASN A 273 -5.92 -8.44 13.81
N SER A 274 -7.14 -8.55 14.29
CA SER A 274 -8.09 -9.58 13.90
C SER A 274 -9.52 -9.01 13.86
N GLN A 275 -10.41 -9.71 13.19
CA GLN A 275 -11.82 -9.34 13.14
C GLN A 275 -12.48 -9.27 14.53
N ASP A 276 -11.99 -10.07 15.47
CA ASP A 276 -12.52 -10.11 16.84
C ASP A 276 -12.16 -8.87 17.68
N ASP A 277 -11.18 -8.10 17.24
CA ASP A 277 -10.76 -6.88 17.92
C ASP A 277 -11.85 -5.79 17.93
N ASN A 278 -12.82 -5.90 17.03
CA ASN A 278 -13.97 -5.00 16.95
C ASN A 278 -15.14 -5.40 17.88
N LYS A 279 -15.01 -6.49 18.65
CA LYS A 279 -16.08 -6.94 19.53
C LYS A 279 -16.44 -5.86 20.56
N PRO A 280 -17.69 -5.35 20.58
CA PRO A 280 -18.11 -4.37 21.55
C PRO A 280 -18.06 -4.92 22.97
N ALA A 281 -17.79 -4.06 23.94
CA ALA A 281 -17.93 -4.43 25.35
C ALA A 281 -19.39 -4.83 25.65
N GLY A 282 -19.57 -6.02 26.26
CA GLY A 282 -20.91 -6.56 26.57
C GLY A 282 -21.65 -7.17 25.36
N ALA A 283 -20.96 -7.40 24.25
CA ALA A 283 -21.56 -8.11 23.12
C ALA A 283 -22.12 -9.47 23.52
N ALA A 284 -23.24 -9.86 22.89
CA ALA A 284 -23.90 -11.13 23.11
C ALA A 284 -22.96 -12.33 22.85
N ALA A 285 -23.28 -13.49 23.42
CA ALA A 285 -22.45 -14.69 23.29
C ALA A 285 -22.34 -15.18 21.84
N ASP A 286 -23.34 -14.92 21.02
CA ASP A 286 -23.44 -15.26 19.61
C ASP A 286 -23.00 -14.11 18.68
N TRP A 287 -22.37 -13.07 19.22
CA TRP A 287 -21.84 -11.97 18.39
C TRP A 287 -20.85 -12.51 17.34
N SER A 288 -21.02 -12.05 16.12
CA SER A 288 -20.14 -12.35 14.98
C SER A 288 -19.36 -11.10 14.57
N PRO A 289 -18.06 -11.23 14.25
CA PRO A 289 -17.30 -10.14 13.65
C PRO A 289 -17.76 -9.82 12.22
N TRP A 290 -18.44 -10.76 11.59
CA TRP A 290 -18.96 -10.61 10.23
C TRP A 290 -20.35 -9.97 10.27
N PRO A 291 -20.53 -8.82 9.63
CA PRO A 291 -21.84 -8.18 9.58
C PRO A 291 -22.82 -9.04 8.78
N ASN A 292 -24.06 -9.08 9.24
CA ASN A 292 -25.13 -9.60 8.42
C ASN A 292 -25.47 -8.57 7.33
N LEU A 293 -25.35 -8.99 6.08
CA LEU A 293 -25.80 -8.15 4.96
C LEU A 293 -27.31 -8.08 5.00
N LEU A 294 -27.82 -6.87 5.14
CA LEU A 294 -29.27 -6.64 5.18
C LEU A 294 -29.82 -6.71 3.75
N THR A 295 -30.87 -7.47 3.57
CA THR A 295 -31.69 -7.46 2.35
C THR A 295 -32.84 -6.48 2.52
N ASP A 296 -33.17 -5.77 1.44
CA ASP A 296 -34.35 -4.92 1.39
C ASP A 296 -35.40 -5.61 0.53
N ALA A 297 -36.45 -6.13 1.18
CA ALA A 297 -37.51 -6.85 0.50
C ALA A 297 -38.34 -5.96 -0.46
N SER A 298 -38.19 -4.63 -0.39
CA SER A 298 -38.82 -3.71 -1.34
C SER A 298 -38.07 -3.60 -2.67
N VAL A 299 -36.82 -4.06 -2.73
CA VAL A 299 -36.04 -4.07 -3.96
C VAL A 299 -36.36 -5.35 -4.75
N ASN A 300 -36.85 -5.17 -5.96
CA ASN A 300 -37.04 -6.30 -6.88
C ASN A 300 -35.66 -6.75 -7.40
N ILE A 301 -35.22 -7.90 -6.94
CA ILE A 301 -33.96 -8.54 -7.34
C ILE A 301 -34.19 -9.83 -8.10
N LEU A 302 -35.39 -10.00 -8.74
CA LEU A 302 -35.61 -11.15 -9.59
C LEU A 302 -34.63 -11.11 -10.75
N ASP A 303 -33.86 -12.16 -10.86
CA ASP A 303 -32.84 -12.41 -11.88
C ASP A 303 -33.13 -13.81 -12.41
N THR A 304 -33.81 -13.85 -13.59
CA THR A 304 -34.41 -15.08 -14.12
C THR A 304 -33.36 -16.05 -14.64
N ASP A 305 -32.28 -15.58 -15.24
CA ASP A 305 -31.22 -16.43 -15.81
C ASP A 305 -29.98 -16.57 -14.93
N GLY A 306 -29.88 -15.78 -13.84
CA GLY A 306 -28.85 -15.89 -12.85
C GLY A 306 -27.50 -15.32 -13.29
N ASP A 307 -27.49 -14.25 -14.08
CA ASP A 307 -26.27 -13.62 -14.55
C ASP A 307 -25.78 -12.46 -13.65
N GLY A 308 -26.58 -12.08 -12.66
CA GLY A 308 -26.27 -11.02 -11.68
C GLY A 308 -26.92 -9.68 -11.99
N MET A 309 -27.70 -9.58 -13.07
CA MET A 309 -28.50 -8.42 -13.40
C MET A 309 -29.99 -8.71 -13.12
N PRO A 310 -30.74 -7.83 -12.44
CA PRO A 310 -32.14 -8.03 -12.23
C PRO A 310 -32.97 -7.83 -13.54
N ASP A 311 -33.99 -8.64 -13.72
CA ASP A 311 -34.91 -8.60 -14.88
C ASP A 311 -35.37 -7.17 -15.23
N TYR A 312 -35.69 -6.35 -14.20
CA TYR A 312 -36.16 -4.98 -14.43
C TYR A 312 -35.10 -4.08 -15.08
N TRP A 313 -33.82 -4.32 -14.74
CA TRP A 313 -32.72 -3.53 -15.29
C TRP A 313 -32.44 -3.97 -16.74
N GLU A 314 -32.46 -5.26 -16.98
CA GLU A 314 -32.30 -5.82 -18.34
C GLU A 314 -33.41 -5.35 -19.28
N ASP A 315 -34.67 -5.47 -18.85
CA ASP A 315 -35.83 -4.96 -19.61
C ASP A 315 -35.68 -3.46 -19.93
N ALA A 316 -35.18 -2.65 -18.98
CA ALA A 316 -34.95 -1.22 -19.17
C ALA A 316 -33.78 -0.90 -20.12
N ASN A 317 -32.81 -1.81 -20.23
CA ASN A 317 -31.61 -1.63 -21.07
C ASN A 317 -31.66 -2.45 -22.38
N GLY A 318 -32.78 -3.11 -22.69
CA GLY A 318 -32.98 -3.85 -23.92
C GLY A 318 -32.18 -5.16 -24.00
N LEU A 319 -31.90 -5.76 -22.85
CA LEU A 319 -31.26 -7.07 -22.71
C LEU A 319 -32.31 -8.18 -22.57
N ASP A 320 -31.89 -9.43 -22.73
CA ASP A 320 -32.77 -10.60 -22.63
C ASP A 320 -32.57 -11.32 -21.29
N LYS A 321 -33.43 -11.05 -20.33
CA LYS A 321 -33.45 -11.65 -18.98
C LYS A 321 -33.52 -13.18 -18.92
N ASN A 322 -33.55 -13.87 -20.05
CA ASN A 322 -33.49 -15.32 -20.14
C ASN A 322 -32.15 -15.79 -20.76
N ASN A 323 -31.22 -14.89 -21.02
CA ASN A 323 -29.96 -15.18 -21.70
C ASN A 323 -28.73 -14.68 -20.90
N LYS A 324 -28.30 -15.44 -19.92
CA LYS A 324 -27.17 -15.06 -19.06
C LYS A 324 -25.85 -14.70 -19.79
N GLU A 325 -25.72 -15.01 -21.07
CA GLU A 325 -24.52 -14.71 -21.85
C GLU A 325 -24.44 -13.23 -22.22
N ASP A 326 -25.56 -12.53 -22.23
CA ASP A 326 -25.56 -11.11 -22.55
C ASP A 326 -24.98 -10.23 -21.44
N GLY A 327 -24.95 -10.71 -20.19
CA GLY A 327 -24.21 -10.09 -19.08
C GLY A 327 -22.71 -9.89 -19.37
N ASN A 328 -22.14 -10.76 -20.21
CA ASN A 328 -20.73 -10.71 -20.59
C ASN A 328 -20.46 -9.90 -21.88
N LEU A 329 -21.49 -9.44 -22.56
CA LEU A 329 -21.32 -8.61 -23.75
C LEU A 329 -20.84 -7.22 -23.37
N THR A 330 -19.83 -6.74 -24.09
CA THR A 330 -19.23 -5.42 -23.84
C THR A 330 -19.87 -4.34 -24.69
N ASP A 331 -19.98 -3.14 -24.09
CA ASP A 331 -20.36 -1.93 -24.82
C ASP A 331 -19.18 -1.34 -25.63
N ALA A 332 -19.40 -0.18 -26.26
CA ALA A 332 -18.40 0.51 -27.04
C ALA A 332 -17.22 1.06 -26.20
N GLU A 333 -17.40 1.20 -24.88
CA GLU A 333 -16.40 1.67 -23.91
C GLU A 333 -15.60 0.51 -23.30
N GLY A 334 -15.99 -0.74 -23.61
CA GLY A 334 -15.32 -1.96 -23.14
C GLY A 334 -15.83 -2.50 -21.82
N TYR A 335 -16.94 -1.95 -21.27
CA TYR A 335 -17.59 -2.48 -20.08
C TYR A 335 -18.60 -3.57 -20.42
N THR A 336 -18.61 -4.64 -19.65
CA THR A 336 -19.66 -5.65 -19.74
C THR A 336 -21.02 -5.10 -19.27
N ASN A 337 -22.12 -5.71 -19.69
CA ASN A 337 -23.45 -5.29 -19.22
C ASN A 337 -23.58 -5.45 -17.70
N LEU A 338 -22.99 -6.50 -17.11
CA LEU A 338 -22.94 -6.67 -15.66
C LEU A 338 -22.17 -5.54 -14.97
N GLU A 339 -21.02 -5.13 -15.51
CA GLU A 339 -20.28 -3.97 -14.97
C GLU A 339 -21.09 -2.67 -15.08
N ARG A 340 -21.80 -2.47 -16.17
CA ARG A 340 -22.70 -1.32 -16.35
C ARG A 340 -23.81 -1.32 -15.31
N TYR A 341 -24.42 -2.47 -15.04
CA TYR A 341 -25.39 -2.61 -13.96
C TYR A 341 -24.78 -2.24 -12.60
N MET A 342 -23.67 -2.84 -12.23
CA MET A 342 -22.99 -2.55 -10.96
C MET A 342 -22.61 -1.08 -10.84
N ASN A 343 -22.09 -0.47 -11.88
CA ASN A 343 -21.75 0.96 -11.90
C ASN A 343 -23.00 1.84 -11.75
N SER A 344 -24.13 1.43 -12.32
CA SER A 344 -25.38 2.19 -12.21
C SER A 344 -25.89 2.31 -10.76
N LEU A 345 -25.62 1.32 -9.92
CA LEU A 345 -26.02 1.30 -8.51
C LEU A 345 -25.36 2.42 -7.68
N VAL A 346 -24.18 2.87 -8.09
CA VAL A 346 -23.39 3.89 -7.37
C VAL A 346 -23.19 5.17 -8.19
N ALA A 347 -23.81 5.30 -9.34
CA ALA A 347 -23.60 6.45 -10.24
C ALA A 347 -23.84 7.80 -9.55
N ASP A 348 -24.95 7.95 -8.82
CA ASP A 348 -25.25 9.18 -8.08
C ASP A 348 -24.26 9.45 -6.94
N ILE A 349 -23.73 8.41 -6.35
CA ILE A 349 -22.71 8.50 -5.29
C ILE A 349 -21.40 9.01 -5.89
N MET A 350 -21.00 8.47 -7.04
CA MET A 350 -19.79 8.89 -7.76
C MET A 350 -19.87 10.35 -8.22
N VAL A 351 -21.03 10.80 -8.66
CA VAL A 351 -21.24 12.22 -9.00
C VAL A 351 -20.99 13.11 -7.78
N LYS A 352 -21.56 12.75 -6.63
CA LYS A 352 -21.40 13.50 -5.37
C LYS A 352 -19.97 13.43 -4.84
N GLU A 353 -19.31 12.27 -4.95
CA GLU A 353 -17.92 12.12 -4.54
C GLU A 353 -17.00 13.06 -5.34
N ASN A 354 -17.26 13.23 -6.63
CA ASN A 354 -16.47 14.07 -7.52
C ASN A 354 -16.72 15.58 -7.37
N GLU A 355 -17.77 15.99 -6.66
CA GLU A 355 -18.08 17.42 -6.46
C GLU A 355 -16.94 18.18 -5.79
N GLY A 356 -16.61 19.34 -6.34
CA GLY A 356 -15.54 20.21 -5.85
C GLY A 356 -14.13 19.79 -6.23
N GLY A 357 -13.97 18.62 -6.82
CA GLY A 357 -12.70 18.15 -7.36
C GLY A 357 -12.43 18.68 -8.77
N ARG A 358 -11.20 18.47 -9.24
CA ARG A 358 -10.79 18.73 -10.61
C ARG A 358 -10.31 17.46 -11.28
N LEU A 359 -10.77 17.20 -12.49
CA LEU A 359 -10.24 16.10 -13.28
C LEU A 359 -8.83 16.47 -13.74
N LEU A 360 -7.84 15.84 -13.13
CA LEU A 360 -6.43 16.06 -13.42
C LEU A 360 -5.81 14.84 -14.08
N SER A 361 -5.15 15.06 -15.23
CA SER A 361 -4.17 14.10 -15.74
C SER A 361 -2.95 14.08 -14.81
N GLY A 362 -2.30 12.94 -14.67
CA GLY A 362 -1.30 12.71 -13.64
C GLY A 362 -0.11 13.67 -13.61
N ASN A 363 0.12 14.46 -14.66
CA ASN A 363 1.16 15.50 -14.71
C ASN A 363 0.69 16.91 -14.31
N GLN A 364 -0.54 17.04 -13.82
CA GLN A 364 -1.11 18.31 -13.37
C GLN A 364 -1.19 18.36 -11.84
N THR A 365 -1.03 19.55 -11.29
CA THR A 365 -1.24 19.84 -9.87
C THR A 365 -2.56 20.58 -9.66
N TYR A 366 -3.14 20.43 -8.46
CA TYR A 366 -4.39 21.10 -8.05
C TYR A 366 -4.24 22.61 -7.96
#